data_7ea3882d64419161cebf59605a0c65c4
#
_entry.id   7ea3882d64419161cebf59605a0c65c4
#
_cell.length_a   1.000
_cell.length_b   1.000
_cell.length_c   1.000
_cell.angle_alpha   90.00
_cell.angle_beta   90.00
_cell.angle_gamma   90.00
#
_symmetry.space_group_name_H-M   'P 1'
#
loop_
_entity.id
_entity.type
_entity.pdbx_description
1 polymer ?
#
loop_
_entity_poly.entity_id
_entity_poly.type
_entity_poly.pdbx_seq_one_letter_code
_entity_poly.pdbx_strand_id
1 'polypeptide(L)'
;MEGHKKKISMAQLAGLLTLARGRMAAACILIAAVLGIYIMRLGWLQLIETHRPVQGGGHTLLQRSIIQRERGIVLDDGRGSILDRNGRPYTGAAVQAAVLFPVHRDSIPSEAVRTLALWFHTTERDVRARWESATEPLVWPSSRDGKLPHPLTPEQSRRLNASGWDGVRSLPITVRYPLGKDTPQWIGFVAQSAEEQGKAGMSGTSGMSGLERSFEPVLRSLGPTILVHYTDADQRPLYGLDIRIRRPDNPYYPLQLITTADREIEAAIGQAADEVGMKKGSVVVLDAATRDVVAMVSRPAADPNHVMPEQGAWNNRAVKALPPGSVYKLFIAAAALEAQITDPQERFHCSGDYGKYGLSCWLKDGHGTLTLREALAESCNVVFAELAERMSAADLESYAKRSGMAATVGMSSSDGRGHNGLKHFDGEETSRIFAAEEDNGMIDGGERAQLGIGQRNVRLTPLAAANYVATLLQDGAPGEPRLVQELRYANGLPFARFDAGSGSERVMKPQTARQVRHWMEDTVAYGTGQSLRQAAWRLAGKSGTAQADAYGSGRLHTWFVGYGPVEKPKYAVSVVFEDEPAGTSHRATALFGKVMDLLAAHENSGLPRRSTR
;
A
#
# COMPACT_ATOMS: atom_id res chain seq x y z
N MET A 1 72.51 -57.93 -47.24
CA MET A 1 71.60 -57.98 -46.08
C MET A 1 70.26 -58.44 -46.59
N GLU A 2 69.98 -59.73 -46.50
CA GLU A 2 68.78 -60.42 -47.00
C GLU A 2 67.65 -60.25 -45.97
N GLY A 3 66.57 -59.58 -46.41
CA GLY A 3 65.34 -59.45 -45.60
C GLY A 3 64.47 -60.71 -45.74
N HIS A 4 64.39 -61.55 -44.75
CA HIS A 4 63.50 -62.72 -44.66
C HIS A 4 62.04 -62.22 -44.60
N LYS A 5 61.35 -62.21 -45.73
CA LYS A 5 59.85 -62.10 -45.76
C LYS A 5 59.27 -63.43 -45.31
N LYS A 6 58.85 -63.54 -44.03
CA LYS A 6 58.05 -64.66 -43.55
C LYS A 6 56.74 -64.72 -44.36
N LYS A 7 56.65 -65.75 -45.23
CA LYS A 7 55.37 -66.09 -45.91
C LYS A 7 54.43 -66.68 -44.89
N ILE A 8 53.37 -65.97 -44.56
CA ILE A 8 52.27 -66.46 -43.72
C ILE A 8 51.61 -67.63 -44.48
N SER A 9 51.50 -68.80 -43.90
CA SER A 9 50.89 -69.98 -44.51
C SER A 9 49.36 -69.73 -44.67
N MET A 10 48.76 -70.30 -45.74
CA MET A 10 47.33 -70.23 -45.99
C MET A 10 46.49 -70.71 -44.78
N ALA A 11 46.98 -71.67 -44.00
CA ALA A 11 46.34 -72.13 -42.76
C ALA A 11 46.36 -71.07 -41.65
N GLN A 12 47.45 -70.28 -41.53
CA GLN A 12 47.54 -69.18 -40.59
C GLN A 12 46.65 -68.02 -40.98
N LEU A 13 46.51 -67.73 -42.29
CA LEU A 13 45.57 -66.69 -42.80
C LEU A 13 44.09 -67.10 -42.56
N ALA A 14 43.76 -68.39 -42.78
CA ALA A 14 42.44 -68.92 -42.52
C ALA A 14 42.10 -68.91 -41.00
N GLY A 15 43.09 -69.19 -40.13
CA GLY A 15 42.90 -69.08 -38.66
C GLY A 15 42.70 -67.62 -38.19
N LEU A 16 43.43 -66.67 -38.77
CA LEU A 16 43.25 -65.21 -38.49
C LEU A 16 41.89 -64.70 -38.96
N LEU A 17 41.43 -65.17 -40.14
CA LEU A 17 40.11 -64.79 -40.68
C LEU A 17 38.93 -65.36 -39.85
N THR A 18 39.09 -66.63 -39.33
CA THR A 18 38.06 -67.23 -38.43
C THR A 18 38.01 -66.52 -37.08
N LEU A 19 39.17 -66.19 -36.50
CA LEU A 19 39.30 -65.43 -35.26
C LEU A 19 38.72 -63.97 -35.45
N ALA A 20 38.98 -63.32 -36.58
CA ALA A 20 38.44 -62.00 -36.87
C ALA A 20 36.92 -62.08 -37.07
N ARG A 21 36.36 -63.06 -37.74
CA ARG A 21 34.92 -63.31 -37.87
C ARG A 21 34.27 -63.61 -36.52
N GLY A 22 34.88 -64.37 -35.67
CA GLY A 22 34.39 -64.62 -34.31
C GLY A 22 34.38 -63.36 -33.44
N ARG A 23 35.43 -62.56 -33.53
CA ARG A 23 35.45 -61.21 -32.83
C ARG A 23 34.43 -60.25 -33.36
N MET A 24 34.23 -60.18 -34.68
CA MET A 24 33.17 -59.39 -35.29
C MET A 24 31.78 -59.86 -34.87
N ALA A 25 31.51 -61.17 -34.88
CA ALA A 25 30.25 -61.73 -34.43
C ALA A 25 29.96 -61.41 -32.95
N ALA A 26 31.00 -61.56 -32.09
CA ALA A 26 30.89 -61.21 -30.67
C ALA A 26 30.62 -59.69 -30.47
N ALA A 27 31.28 -58.82 -31.24
CA ALA A 27 31.03 -57.37 -31.19
C ALA A 27 29.62 -57.03 -31.66
N CYS A 28 29.11 -57.64 -32.73
CA CYS A 28 27.75 -57.47 -33.20
C CYS A 28 26.70 -57.93 -32.17
N ILE A 29 26.93 -59.05 -31.52
CA ILE A 29 26.06 -59.57 -30.44
C ILE A 29 26.04 -58.60 -29.25
N LEU A 30 27.22 -58.08 -28.85
CA LEU A 30 27.34 -57.10 -27.79
C LEU A 30 26.56 -55.78 -28.12
N ILE A 31 26.75 -55.28 -29.33
CA ILE A 31 26.01 -54.08 -29.81
C ILE A 31 24.50 -54.34 -29.85
N ALA A 32 24.08 -55.51 -30.34
CA ALA A 32 22.67 -55.89 -30.36
C ALA A 32 22.06 -56.01 -28.95
N ALA A 33 22.81 -56.56 -28.01
CA ALA A 33 22.42 -56.67 -26.60
C ALA A 33 22.27 -55.27 -25.95
N VAL A 34 23.26 -54.38 -26.17
CA VAL A 34 23.21 -53.00 -25.67
C VAL A 34 22.00 -52.25 -26.28
N LEU A 35 21.77 -52.36 -27.59
CA LEU A 35 20.61 -51.79 -28.24
C LEU A 35 19.30 -52.35 -27.70
N GLY A 36 19.22 -53.66 -27.45
CA GLY A 36 18.06 -54.31 -26.82
C GLY A 36 17.77 -53.75 -25.43
N ILE A 37 18.78 -53.53 -24.62
CA ILE A 37 18.67 -52.92 -23.30
C ILE A 37 18.17 -51.46 -23.42
N TYR A 38 18.69 -50.70 -24.37
CA TYR A 38 18.21 -49.32 -24.63
C TYR A 38 16.76 -49.29 -25.08
N ILE A 39 16.36 -50.16 -26.00
CA ILE A 39 14.97 -50.26 -26.48
C ILE A 39 14.03 -50.66 -25.33
N MET A 40 14.42 -51.62 -24.51
CA MET A 40 13.65 -52.05 -23.35
C MET A 40 13.53 -50.93 -22.29
N ARG A 41 14.61 -50.18 -22.06
CA ARG A 41 14.61 -49.03 -21.14
C ARG A 41 13.74 -47.86 -21.67
N LEU A 42 13.83 -47.55 -22.97
CA LEU A 42 12.98 -46.59 -23.63
C LEU A 42 11.49 -46.98 -23.57
N GLY A 43 11.17 -48.24 -23.85
CA GLY A 43 9.81 -48.76 -23.74
C GLY A 43 9.28 -48.65 -22.31
N TRP A 44 10.10 -48.98 -21.32
CA TRP A 44 9.73 -48.81 -19.92
C TRP A 44 9.46 -47.36 -19.54
N LEU A 45 10.34 -46.42 -19.95
CA LEU A 45 10.15 -44.97 -19.74
C LEU A 45 8.90 -44.44 -20.41
N GLN A 46 8.63 -44.88 -21.66
CA GLN A 46 7.50 -44.33 -22.45
C GLN A 46 6.15 -44.95 -22.09
N LEU A 47 6.10 -46.20 -21.66
CA LEU A 47 4.85 -46.92 -21.43
C LEU A 47 4.47 -47.05 -19.96
N ILE A 48 5.44 -47.07 -19.04
CA ILE A 48 5.20 -47.34 -17.63
C ILE A 48 5.51 -46.14 -16.74
N GLU A 49 6.66 -45.48 -16.90
CA GLU A 49 7.06 -44.36 -16.03
C GLU A 49 6.41 -43.02 -16.42
N THR A 50 5.88 -42.89 -17.65
CA THR A 50 5.19 -41.64 -18.09
C THR A 50 4.04 -41.26 -17.18
N HIS A 51 3.33 -42.24 -16.60
CA HIS A 51 2.16 -42.01 -15.75
C HIS A 51 2.48 -42.09 -14.25
N ARG A 52 3.72 -42.38 -13.85
CA ARG A 52 4.11 -42.40 -12.43
C ARG A 52 4.52 -40.98 -11.96
N PRO A 53 4.06 -40.56 -10.77
CA PRO A 53 4.55 -39.32 -10.17
C PRO A 53 6.08 -39.44 -9.91
N VAL A 54 6.81 -38.40 -10.33
CA VAL A 54 8.27 -38.33 -10.06
C VAL A 54 8.49 -37.95 -8.61
N GLN A 55 9.37 -38.64 -7.90
CA GLN A 55 9.70 -38.33 -6.50
C GLN A 55 10.10 -36.86 -6.35
N GLY A 56 9.39 -36.15 -5.46
CA GLY A 56 9.66 -34.76 -5.10
C GLY A 56 8.79 -33.68 -5.78
N GLY A 57 7.72 -34.04 -6.55
CA GLY A 57 6.95 -32.99 -7.22
C GLY A 57 5.53 -33.29 -7.69
N GLY A 58 4.96 -34.44 -7.38
CA GLY A 58 3.54 -34.75 -7.73
C GLY A 58 3.18 -34.84 -9.22
N HIS A 59 4.08 -34.43 -10.14
CA HIS A 59 3.85 -34.44 -11.59
C HIS A 59 4.45 -35.67 -12.25
N THR A 60 3.74 -36.23 -13.23
CA THR A 60 4.24 -37.31 -14.08
C THR A 60 5.27 -36.78 -15.09
N LEU A 61 6.07 -37.69 -15.71
CA LEU A 61 6.99 -37.29 -16.78
C LEU A 61 6.28 -36.65 -17.96
N LEU A 62 5.08 -37.14 -18.30
CA LEU A 62 4.23 -36.55 -19.34
C LEU A 62 3.82 -35.12 -18.96
N GLN A 63 3.33 -34.90 -17.75
CA GLN A 63 2.98 -33.57 -17.25
C GLN A 63 4.18 -32.61 -17.26
N ARG A 64 5.36 -33.08 -16.84
CA ARG A 64 6.59 -32.26 -16.92
C ARG A 64 6.97 -31.91 -18.36
N SER A 65 6.85 -32.83 -19.29
CA SER A 65 7.09 -32.56 -20.72
C SER A 65 6.12 -31.53 -21.29
N ILE A 66 4.84 -31.60 -20.90
CA ILE A 66 3.84 -30.60 -21.27
C ILE A 66 4.20 -29.25 -20.68
N ILE A 67 4.48 -29.18 -19.38
CA ILE A 67 4.88 -27.95 -18.68
C ILE A 67 6.13 -27.32 -19.30
N GLN A 68 7.11 -28.11 -19.74
CA GLN A 68 8.31 -27.60 -20.41
C GLN A 68 8.05 -26.93 -21.76
N ARG A 69 6.99 -27.38 -22.47
CA ARG A 69 6.57 -26.81 -23.78
C ARG A 69 5.49 -25.76 -23.65
N GLU A 70 4.90 -25.60 -22.47
CA GLU A 70 3.95 -24.54 -22.19
C GLU A 70 4.68 -23.21 -22.15
N ARG A 71 4.24 -22.30 -22.99
CA ARG A 71 4.53 -20.87 -22.88
C ARG A 71 3.23 -20.16 -22.59
N GLY A 72 3.30 -19.08 -21.85
CA GLY A 72 2.06 -18.39 -21.53
C GLY A 72 2.31 -17.00 -20.99
N ILE A 73 1.30 -16.17 -21.12
CA ILE A 73 1.26 -14.88 -20.46
C ILE A 73 0.37 -14.95 -19.22
N VAL A 74 0.81 -14.30 -18.16
CA VAL A 74 0.03 -14.16 -16.94
C VAL A 74 -1.08 -13.15 -17.22
N LEU A 75 -2.33 -13.59 -17.13
CA LEU A 75 -3.52 -12.73 -17.20
C LEU A 75 -3.86 -12.14 -15.84
N ASP A 76 -3.59 -12.90 -14.77
CA ASP A 76 -3.82 -12.53 -13.39
C ASP A 76 -2.78 -13.24 -12.51
N ASP A 77 -2.09 -12.50 -11.66
CA ASP A 77 -1.11 -13.08 -10.71
C ASP A 77 -1.78 -13.88 -9.59
N GLY A 78 -3.11 -13.83 -9.50
CA GLY A 78 -3.92 -14.52 -8.51
C GLY A 78 -3.80 -13.95 -7.11
N ARG A 79 -3.18 -12.78 -6.94
CA ARG A 79 -3.04 -12.10 -5.67
C ARG A 79 -4.33 -11.39 -5.28
N GLY A 80 -4.68 -11.42 -3.99
CA GLY A 80 -5.88 -10.78 -3.46
C GLY A 80 -5.94 -9.29 -3.76
N SER A 81 -7.14 -8.77 -4.02
CA SER A 81 -7.38 -7.36 -4.36
C SER A 81 -7.66 -6.53 -3.11
N ILE A 82 -7.24 -5.26 -3.13
CA ILE A 82 -7.56 -4.26 -2.11
C ILE A 82 -8.61 -3.31 -2.72
N LEU A 83 -9.76 -3.22 -2.08
CA LEU A 83 -10.91 -2.46 -2.55
C LEU A 83 -11.24 -1.33 -1.57
N ASP A 84 -11.84 -0.26 -2.08
CA ASP A 84 -12.42 0.80 -1.25
C ASP A 84 -13.70 0.33 -0.54
N ARG A 85 -14.29 1.17 0.30
CA ARG A 85 -15.55 0.91 1.01
C ARG A 85 -16.73 0.63 0.08
N ASN A 86 -16.67 1.07 -1.17
CA ASN A 86 -17.70 0.94 -2.19
C ASN A 86 -17.46 -0.26 -3.13
N GLY A 87 -16.37 -1.03 -2.91
CA GLY A 87 -15.96 -2.16 -3.73
C GLY A 87 -15.19 -1.78 -5.00
N ARG A 88 -14.68 -0.55 -5.11
CA ARG A 88 -13.85 -0.13 -6.24
C ARG A 88 -12.40 -0.51 -5.98
N PRO A 89 -11.69 -1.07 -6.97
CA PRO A 89 -10.34 -1.57 -6.74
C PRO A 89 -9.31 -0.44 -6.61
N TYR A 90 -8.52 -0.51 -5.55
CA TYR A 90 -7.21 0.16 -5.47
C TYR A 90 -6.14 -0.70 -6.15
N THR A 91 -6.24 -2.04 -6.01
CA THR A 91 -5.33 -2.99 -6.63
C THR A 91 -6.10 -4.12 -7.30
N GLY A 92 -5.50 -4.74 -8.32
CA GLY A 92 -6.08 -5.92 -8.96
C GLY A 92 -7.28 -5.61 -9.86
N ALA A 93 -7.26 -4.48 -10.58
CA ALA A 93 -8.32 -4.15 -11.53
C ALA A 93 -8.16 -4.93 -12.84
N ALA A 94 -9.22 -5.60 -13.27
CA ALA A 94 -9.25 -6.23 -14.58
C ALA A 94 -9.51 -5.19 -15.69
N VAL A 95 -8.63 -5.11 -16.67
CA VAL A 95 -8.79 -4.28 -17.87
C VAL A 95 -8.88 -5.18 -19.10
N GLN A 96 -9.74 -4.84 -20.05
CA GLN A 96 -9.77 -5.53 -21.34
C GLN A 96 -8.59 -5.05 -22.16
N ALA A 97 -7.78 -5.97 -22.67
CA ALA A 97 -6.61 -5.64 -23.48
C ALA A 97 -6.53 -6.52 -24.75
N ALA A 98 -5.96 -5.98 -25.81
CA ALA A 98 -5.72 -6.77 -27.00
C ALA A 98 -4.50 -7.67 -26.81
N VAL A 99 -4.69 -8.95 -27.05
CA VAL A 99 -3.64 -9.97 -27.08
C VAL A 99 -3.45 -10.42 -28.50
N LEU A 100 -2.23 -10.24 -29.02
CA LEU A 100 -1.81 -10.69 -30.34
C LEU A 100 -1.16 -12.06 -30.19
N PHE A 101 -1.66 -13.04 -30.94
CA PHE A 101 -1.11 -14.38 -30.97
C PHE A 101 -0.17 -14.54 -32.15
N PRO A 102 0.89 -15.32 -32.04
CA PRO A 102 1.72 -15.66 -33.17
C PRO A 102 0.89 -16.32 -34.26
N VAL A 103 0.99 -15.80 -35.48
CA VAL A 103 0.34 -16.34 -36.69
C VAL A 103 1.31 -16.23 -37.87
N HIS A 104 1.03 -16.98 -38.96
CA HIS A 104 1.81 -16.79 -40.18
C HIS A 104 1.66 -15.35 -40.71
N ARG A 105 2.72 -14.80 -41.29
CA ARG A 105 2.73 -13.42 -41.80
C ARG A 105 1.59 -13.14 -42.76
N ASP A 106 1.31 -14.09 -43.64
CA ASP A 106 0.26 -13.99 -44.66
C ASP A 106 -1.15 -14.07 -44.07
N SER A 107 -1.27 -14.54 -42.82
CA SER A 107 -2.56 -14.65 -42.10
C SER A 107 -2.92 -13.41 -41.30
N ILE A 108 -2.03 -12.41 -41.18
CA ILE A 108 -2.30 -11.18 -40.44
C ILE A 108 -3.31 -10.31 -41.18
N PRO A 109 -4.55 -10.10 -40.67
CA PRO A 109 -5.57 -9.35 -41.37
C PRO A 109 -5.20 -7.85 -41.45
N SER A 110 -5.10 -7.28 -42.66
CA SER A 110 -4.77 -5.87 -42.85
C SER A 110 -5.78 -4.92 -42.18
N GLU A 111 -7.06 -5.31 -42.11
CA GLU A 111 -8.09 -4.54 -41.41
C GLU A 111 -7.86 -4.52 -39.90
N ALA A 112 -7.45 -5.65 -39.32
CA ALA A 112 -7.08 -5.72 -37.91
C ALA A 112 -5.90 -4.77 -37.60
N VAL A 113 -4.84 -4.82 -38.42
CA VAL A 113 -3.66 -3.94 -38.27
C VAL A 113 -4.06 -2.47 -38.27
N ARG A 114 -4.88 -2.05 -39.25
CA ARG A 114 -5.37 -0.67 -39.40
C ARG A 114 -6.19 -0.25 -38.18
N THR A 115 -7.12 -1.11 -37.73
CA THR A 115 -8.01 -0.82 -36.60
C THR A 115 -7.22 -0.73 -35.29
N LEU A 116 -6.28 -1.64 -35.06
CA LEU A 116 -5.43 -1.64 -33.86
C LEU A 116 -4.47 -0.45 -33.86
N ALA A 117 -3.89 -0.08 -35.01
CA ALA A 117 -3.05 1.11 -35.12
C ALA A 117 -3.79 2.39 -34.72
N LEU A 118 -5.06 2.52 -35.14
CA LEU A 118 -5.91 3.64 -34.74
C LEU A 118 -6.21 3.63 -33.23
N TRP A 119 -6.57 2.48 -32.65
CA TRP A 119 -6.89 2.37 -31.22
C TRP A 119 -5.68 2.58 -30.33
N PHE A 120 -4.50 2.16 -30.77
CA PHE A 120 -3.26 2.27 -30.00
C PHE A 120 -2.48 3.58 -30.26
N HIS A 121 -3.04 4.47 -31.10
CA HIS A 121 -2.37 5.72 -31.49
C HIS A 121 -0.94 5.49 -32.01
N THR A 122 -0.76 4.48 -32.87
CA THR A 122 0.52 4.08 -33.46
C THR A 122 0.40 3.87 -34.96
N THR A 123 1.48 3.50 -35.64
CA THR A 123 1.46 3.25 -37.09
C THR A 123 1.09 1.80 -37.43
N GLU A 124 0.46 1.58 -38.59
CA GLU A 124 0.19 0.22 -39.09
C GLU A 124 1.49 -0.61 -39.21
N ARG A 125 2.60 0.05 -39.56
CA ARG A 125 3.93 -0.57 -39.63
C ARG A 125 4.37 -1.13 -38.29
N ASP A 126 4.18 -0.36 -37.20
CA ASP A 126 4.59 -0.79 -35.85
C ASP A 126 3.73 -1.96 -35.36
N VAL A 127 2.40 -1.90 -35.58
CA VAL A 127 1.51 -3.01 -35.23
C VAL A 127 1.92 -4.27 -35.97
N ARG A 128 2.10 -4.17 -37.29
CA ARG A 128 2.48 -5.30 -38.13
C ARG A 128 3.85 -5.87 -37.72
N ALA A 129 4.88 -5.01 -37.59
CA ALA A 129 6.21 -5.45 -37.21
C ALA A 129 6.26 -6.18 -35.87
N ARG A 130 5.55 -5.66 -34.85
CA ARG A 130 5.43 -6.34 -33.57
C ARG A 130 4.69 -7.67 -33.66
N TRP A 131 3.61 -7.72 -34.42
CA TRP A 131 2.83 -8.93 -34.59
C TRP A 131 3.62 -10.01 -35.33
N GLU A 132 4.29 -9.65 -36.44
CA GLU A 132 5.15 -10.55 -37.21
C GLU A 132 6.35 -11.09 -36.43
N SER A 133 6.87 -10.30 -35.49
CA SER A 133 7.99 -10.71 -34.65
C SER A 133 7.58 -11.52 -33.41
N ALA A 134 6.28 -11.65 -33.14
CA ALA A 134 5.79 -12.35 -31.96
C ALA A 134 6.05 -13.86 -32.06
N THR A 135 6.81 -14.40 -31.12
CA THR A 135 7.02 -15.84 -30.93
C THR A 135 6.16 -16.42 -29.83
N GLU A 136 5.57 -15.56 -29.01
CA GLU A 136 4.63 -15.88 -27.94
C GLU A 136 3.47 -14.86 -27.96
N PRO A 137 2.32 -15.16 -27.32
CA PRO A 137 1.22 -14.20 -27.23
C PRO A 137 1.69 -12.89 -26.60
N LEU A 138 1.38 -11.78 -27.24
CA LEU A 138 1.81 -10.44 -26.88
C LEU A 138 0.62 -9.59 -26.43
N VAL A 139 0.68 -9.06 -25.22
CA VAL A 139 -0.24 -8.01 -24.76
C VAL A 139 0.22 -6.67 -25.32
N TRP A 140 -0.68 -5.93 -25.99
CA TRP A 140 -0.31 -4.61 -26.48
C TRP A 140 -0.14 -3.62 -25.30
N PRO A 141 1.05 -2.99 -25.16
CA PRO A 141 1.33 -2.12 -24.02
C PRO A 141 0.74 -0.71 -24.20
N SER A 142 0.39 -0.08 -23.07
CA SER A 142 -0.09 1.32 -23.03
C SER A 142 1.03 2.35 -23.17
N SER A 143 2.28 1.96 -22.87
CA SER A 143 3.46 2.80 -22.89
C SER A 143 4.64 2.11 -23.56
N ARG A 144 5.67 2.89 -23.92
CA ARG A 144 6.92 2.33 -24.47
C ARG A 144 7.64 1.40 -23.50
N ASP A 145 7.43 1.57 -22.20
CA ASP A 145 8.05 0.75 -21.15
C ASP A 145 7.45 -0.66 -21.03
N GLY A 146 6.33 -0.92 -21.71
CA GLY A 146 5.75 -2.26 -21.89
C GLY A 146 5.13 -2.86 -20.63
N LYS A 147 5.08 -2.12 -19.51
CA LYS A 147 4.67 -2.68 -18.21
C LYS A 147 3.17 -2.80 -18.00
N LEU A 148 2.39 -1.91 -18.61
CA LEU A 148 0.94 -1.89 -18.47
C LEU A 148 0.26 -2.20 -19.79
N PRO A 149 -0.85 -2.97 -19.81
CA PRO A 149 -1.63 -3.21 -21.01
C PRO A 149 -2.35 -1.93 -21.47
N HIS A 150 -2.51 -1.79 -22.78
CA HIS A 150 -3.37 -0.74 -23.34
C HIS A 150 -4.83 -1.10 -23.11
N PRO A 151 -5.58 -0.29 -22.34
CA PRO A 151 -6.96 -0.62 -22.02
C PRO A 151 -7.86 -0.41 -23.25
N LEU A 152 -8.70 -1.40 -23.54
CA LEU A 152 -9.75 -1.31 -24.55
C LEU A 152 -11.06 -0.87 -23.90
N THR A 153 -11.83 -0.04 -24.60
CA THR A 153 -13.21 0.26 -24.18
C THR A 153 -14.08 -1.00 -24.33
N PRO A 154 -15.20 -1.08 -23.62
CA PRO A 154 -16.15 -2.21 -23.76
C PRO A 154 -16.63 -2.42 -25.21
N GLU A 155 -16.75 -1.34 -25.98
CA GLU A 155 -17.15 -1.40 -27.39
C GLU A 155 -16.01 -1.95 -28.27
N GLN A 156 -14.77 -1.45 -28.09
CA GLN A 156 -13.61 -1.97 -28.78
C GLN A 156 -13.39 -3.45 -28.50
N SER A 157 -13.53 -3.88 -27.23
CA SER A 157 -13.42 -5.28 -26.82
C SER A 157 -14.47 -6.16 -27.51
N ARG A 158 -15.74 -5.74 -27.51
CA ARG A 158 -16.81 -6.46 -28.21
C ARG A 158 -16.55 -6.56 -29.72
N ARG A 159 -16.17 -5.44 -30.35
CA ARG A 159 -15.87 -5.40 -31.78
C ARG A 159 -14.70 -6.32 -32.12
N LEU A 160 -13.64 -6.33 -31.31
CA LEU A 160 -12.47 -7.19 -31.52
C LEU A 160 -12.83 -8.67 -31.44
N ASN A 161 -13.62 -9.08 -30.43
CA ASN A 161 -14.02 -10.47 -30.27
C ASN A 161 -15.07 -10.93 -31.29
N ALA A 162 -15.86 -10.00 -31.85
CA ALA A 162 -16.85 -10.29 -32.90
C ALA A 162 -16.28 -10.25 -34.33
N SER A 163 -15.07 -9.71 -34.53
CA SER A 163 -14.49 -9.50 -35.87
C SER A 163 -14.16 -10.79 -36.61
N GLY A 164 -13.95 -11.91 -35.88
CA GLY A 164 -13.46 -13.15 -36.45
C GLY A 164 -12.01 -13.09 -36.97
N TRP A 165 -11.26 -12.03 -36.68
CA TRP A 165 -9.85 -11.93 -37.10
C TRP A 165 -9.00 -12.99 -36.40
N ASP A 166 -8.23 -13.72 -37.19
CA ASP A 166 -7.29 -14.69 -36.65
C ASP A 166 -6.12 -13.98 -35.92
N GLY A 167 -5.66 -14.62 -34.86
CA GLY A 167 -4.48 -14.20 -34.13
C GLY A 167 -4.66 -12.96 -33.25
N VAL A 168 -5.87 -12.48 -33.01
CA VAL A 168 -6.10 -11.41 -32.05
C VAL A 168 -7.40 -11.60 -31.26
N ARG A 169 -7.34 -11.35 -29.95
CA ARG A 169 -8.50 -11.41 -29.04
C ARG A 169 -8.40 -10.32 -27.97
N SER A 170 -9.55 -9.87 -27.49
CA SER A 170 -9.62 -9.07 -26.27
C SER A 170 -9.78 -10.00 -25.08
N LEU A 171 -8.87 -9.91 -24.11
CA LEU A 171 -8.88 -10.70 -22.91
C LEU A 171 -8.80 -9.79 -21.66
N PRO A 172 -9.41 -10.19 -20.52
CA PRO A 172 -9.24 -9.50 -19.27
C PRO A 172 -7.82 -9.76 -18.73
N ILE A 173 -7.10 -8.68 -18.39
CA ILE A 173 -5.78 -8.75 -17.78
C ILE A 173 -5.85 -7.96 -16.47
N THR A 174 -5.40 -8.56 -15.40
CA THR A 174 -5.37 -7.91 -14.08
C THR A 174 -4.16 -7.01 -13.97
N VAL A 175 -4.42 -5.71 -13.73
CA VAL A 175 -3.40 -4.71 -13.44
C VAL A 175 -3.31 -4.53 -11.93
N ARG A 176 -2.14 -4.79 -11.35
CA ARG A 176 -1.97 -4.71 -9.89
C ARG A 176 -2.23 -3.29 -9.38
N TYR A 177 -1.64 -2.27 -10.00
CA TYR A 177 -1.78 -0.87 -9.59
C TYR A 177 -2.35 0.00 -10.70
N PRO A 178 -3.68 -0.02 -10.88
CA PRO A 178 -4.33 0.69 -11.99
C PRO A 178 -4.29 2.23 -11.83
N LEU A 179 -4.05 2.73 -10.61
CA LEU A 179 -4.01 4.15 -10.31
C LEU A 179 -2.63 4.79 -10.52
N GLY A 180 -1.57 3.97 -10.72
CA GLY A 180 -0.21 4.48 -10.84
C GLY A 180 0.17 5.37 -9.66
N LYS A 181 0.64 6.59 -9.93
CA LYS A 181 1.04 7.58 -8.92
C LYS A 181 -0.07 8.04 -7.96
N ASP A 182 -1.33 7.78 -8.30
CA ASP A 182 -2.47 8.11 -7.44
C ASP A 182 -2.81 6.96 -6.46
N THR A 183 -1.99 5.90 -6.44
CA THR A 183 -2.09 4.82 -5.47
C THR A 183 -1.62 5.31 -4.09
N PRO A 184 -2.45 5.23 -3.05
CA PRO A 184 -2.07 5.65 -1.70
C PRO A 184 -0.92 4.82 -1.13
N GLN A 185 -0.01 5.45 -0.38
CA GLN A 185 1.17 4.78 0.19
C GLN A 185 0.83 3.71 1.23
N TRP A 186 -0.31 3.81 1.90
CA TRP A 186 -0.76 2.80 2.87
C TRP A 186 -1.10 1.45 2.22
N ILE A 187 -1.35 1.40 0.90
CA ILE A 187 -1.50 0.16 0.14
C ILE A 187 -0.17 -0.59 0.09
N GLY A 188 0.92 0.12 -0.18
CA GLY A 188 2.24 -0.45 -0.34
C GLY A 188 2.51 -0.95 -1.75
N PHE A 189 3.54 -1.77 -1.89
CA PHE A 189 3.95 -2.35 -3.17
C PHE A 189 4.41 -3.80 -2.99
N VAL A 190 4.44 -4.53 -4.11
CA VAL A 190 4.92 -5.91 -4.18
C VAL A 190 6.24 -5.98 -4.96
N ALA A 191 7.05 -7.00 -4.65
CA ALA A 191 8.22 -7.38 -5.43
C ALA A 191 8.18 -8.88 -5.75
N GLN A 192 8.99 -9.31 -6.71
CA GLN A 192 9.13 -10.74 -7.00
C GLN A 192 9.76 -11.47 -5.82
N SER A 193 9.16 -12.58 -5.41
CA SER A 193 9.67 -13.41 -4.33
C SER A 193 10.90 -14.19 -4.78
N ALA A 194 12.03 -14.05 -4.06
CA ALA A 194 13.24 -14.80 -4.32
C ALA A 194 13.06 -16.33 -4.10
N GLU A 195 12.16 -16.72 -3.20
CA GLU A 195 11.88 -18.14 -2.90
C GLU A 195 11.14 -18.87 -4.01
N GLU A 196 10.43 -18.16 -4.88
CA GLU A 196 9.62 -18.72 -5.96
C GLU A 196 10.31 -18.67 -7.34
N GLN A 197 11.44 -17.97 -7.46
CA GLN A 197 12.20 -17.88 -8.72
C GLN A 197 12.75 -19.22 -9.22
N GLY A 198 12.78 -20.26 -8.38
CA GLY A 198 13.27 -21.61 -8.72
C GLY A 198 12.20 -22.61 -9.16
N LYS A 199 10.92 -22.28 -9.04
CA LYS A 199 9.81 -23.17 -9.44
C LYS A 199 9.28 -22.74 -10.81
N ALA A 200 9.57 -23.52 -11.82
CA ALA A 200 9.14 -23.26 -13.21
C ALA A 200 7.66 -22.85 -13.29
N GLY A 201 7.40 -21.62 -13.71
CA GLY A 201 6.09 -21.09 -14.02
C GLY A 201 5.33 -20.38 -12.88
N MET A 202 5.94 -20.21 -11.70
CA MET A 202 5.32 -19.46 -10.60
C MET A 202 6.13 -18.18 -10.32
N SER A 203 5.70 -17.08 -10.91
CA SER A 203 6.18 -15.74 -10.52
C SER A 203 5.32 -15.29 -9.35
N GLY A 204 5.68 -15.69 -8.13
CA GLY A 204 5.04 -15.19 -6.92
C GLY A 204 5.49 -13.79 -6.60
N THR A 205 4.57 -12.93 -6.23
CA THR A 205 4.84 -11.59 -5.69
C THR A 205 4.62 -11.59 -4.19
N SER A 206 5.51 -10.91 -3.44
CA SER A 206 5.38 -10.70 -2.00
C SER A 206 5.21 -9.23 -1.68
N GLY A 207 4.38 -8.92 -0.68
CA GLY A 207 4.17 -7.55 -0.20
C GLY A 207 5.39 -7.00 0.53
N MET A 208 5.87 -5.84 0.11
CA MET A 208 7.09 -5.21 0.65
C MET A 208 6.79 -4.10 1.65
N SER A 209 5.61 -3.50 1.59
CA SER A 209 5.18 -2.43 2.49
C SER A 209 3.65 -2.31 2.53
N GLY A 210 3.14 -1.51 3.44
CA GLY A 210 1.72 -1.20 3.54
C GLY A 210 0.84 -2.42 3.80
N LEU A 211 -0.43 -2.37 3.39
CA LEU A 211 -1.37 -3.49 3.49
C LEU A 211 -0.91 -4.71 2.68
N GLU A 212 -0.19 -4.49 1.57
CA GLU A 212 0.41 -5.58 0.80
C GLU A 212 1.31 -6.46 1.67
N ARG A 213 2.09 -5.87 2.58
CA ARG A 213 2.96 -6.59 3.52
C ARG A 213 2.20 -7.09 4.74
N SER A 214 1.46 -6.23 5.40
CA SER A 214 0.83 -6.58 6.67
C SER A 214 -0.30 -7.60 6.53
N PHE A 215 -0.94 -7.68 5.36
CA PHE A 215 -1.94 -8.69 5.01
C PHE A 215 -1.43 -9.75 4.02
N GLU A 216 -0.12 -9.88 3.85
CA GLU A 216 0.50 -10.91 2.99
C GLU A 216 -0.09 -12.31 3.21
N PRO A 217 -0.31 -12.81 4.46
CA PRO A 217 -0.84 -14.16 4.68
C PRO A 217 -2.19 -14.42 4.03
N VAL A 218 -3.01 -13.37 3.84
CA VAL A 218 -4.37 -13.46 3.27
C VAL A 218 -4.45 -12.98 1.83
N LEU A 219 -3.52 -12.13 1.40
CA LEU A 219 -3.44 -11.63 0.02
C LEU A 219 -2.64 -12.55 -0.91
N ARG A 220 -1.84 -13.46 -0.37
CA ARG A 220 -0.97 -14.35 -1.14
C ARG A 220 -1.73 -15.16 -2.16
N SER A 221 -1.18 -15.24 -3.36
CA SER A 221 -1.74 -16.01 -4.48
C SER A 221 -1.72 -17.53 -4.22
N LEU A 222 -2.75 -18.24 -4.72
CA LEU A 222 -2.76 -19.70 -4.84
C LEU A 222 -2.17 -20.17 -6.18
N GLY A 223 -1.82 -19.23 -7.05
CA GLY A 223 -1.26 -19.44 -8.38
C GLY A 223 -1.88 -18.51 -9.40
N PRO A 224 -1.17 -18.24 -10.50
CA PRO A 224 -1.61 -17.31 -11.53
C PRO A 224 -2.68 -17.93 -12.45
N THR A 225 -3.50 -17.07 -13.07
CA THR A 225 -4.26 -17.39 -14.27
C THR A 225 -3.39 -17.12 -15.48
N ILE A 226 -3.11 -18.15 -16.28
CA ILE A 226 -2.18 -18.09 -17.40
C ILE A 226 -2.94 -18.43 -18.69
N LEU A 227 -2.73 -17.62 -19.70
CA LEU A 227 -3.04 -17.98 -21.08
C LEU A 227 -1.93 -18.85 -21.63
N VAL A 228 -2.23 -20.10 -21.96
CA VAL A 228 -1.24 -21.09 -22.39
C VAL A 228 -1.27 -21.23 -23.90
N HIS A 229 -0.09 -21.26 -24.52
CA HIS A 229 0.12 -21.72 -25.89
C HIS A 229 1.24 -22.74 -25.91
N TYR A 230 1.33 -23.51 -26.99
CA TYR A 230 2.30 -24.58 -27.13
C TYR A 230 3.32 -24.26 -28.19
N THR A 231 4.57 -24.65 -27.95
CA THR A 231 5.67 -24.54 -28.90
C THR A 231 6.17 -25.93 -29.28
N ASP A 232 6.78 -26.05 -30.48
CA ASP A 232 7.53 -27.24 -30.89
C ASP A 232 8.89 -27.35 -30.15
N ALA A 233 9.70 -28.34 -30.55
CA ALA A 233 11.02 -28.56 -29.96
C ALA A 233 12.00 -27.41 -30.26
N ASP A 234 11.80 -26.68 -31.35
CA ASP A 234 12.58 -25.50 -31.76
C ASP A 234 12.03 -24.19 -31.19
N GLN A 235 11.08 -24.28 -30.23
CA GLN A 235 10.36 -23.14 -29.62
C GLN A 235 9.52 -22.31 -30.59
N ARG A 236 9.10 -22.88 -31.72
CA ARG A 236 8.20 -22.22 -32.66
C ARG A 236 6.76 -22.44 -32.25
N PRO A 237 5.88 -21.41 -32.38
CA PRO A 237 4.49 -21.56 -32.01
C PRO A 237 3.79 -22.63 -32.85
N LEU A 238 2.98 -23.47 -32.19
CA LEU A 238 2.11 -24.43 -32.85
C LEU A 238 0.80 -23.73 -33.21
N TYR A 239 0.64 -23.37 -34.47
CA TYR A 239 -0.54 -22.69 -34.99
C TYR A 239 -1.77 -23.62 -35.01
N GLY A 240 -2.95 -23.03 -34.84
CA GLY A 240 -4.22 -23.76 -34.95
C GLY A 240 -4.63 -24.56 -33.72
N LEU A 241 -3.92 -24.46 -32.59
CA LEU A 241 -4.36 -25.00 -31.33
C LEU A 241 -5.27 -24.01 -30.60
N ASP A 242 -6.29 -24.53 -29.91
CA ASP A 242 -7.19 -23.73 -29.10
C ASP A 242 -6.46 -23.03 -27.96
N ILE A 243 -6.85 -21.77 -27.74
CA ILE A 243 -6.39 -21.00 -26.61
C ILE A 243 -6.88 -21.65 -25.32
N ARG A 244 -5.97 -21.98 -24.42
CA ARG A 244 -6.29 -22.55 -23.11
C ARG A 244 -5.95 -21.56 -22.00
N ILE A 245 -6.93 -21.35 -21.12
CA ILE A 245 -6.72 -20.57 -19.88
C ILE A 245 -6.61 -21.57 -18.74
N ARG A 246 -5.44 -21.57 -18.08
CA ARG A 246 -5.19 -22.33 -16.87
C ARG A 246 -5.31 -21.39 -15.67
N ARG A 247 -6.14 -21.76 -14.72
CA ARG A 247 -6.34 -21.03 -13.45
C ARG A 247 -6.35 -22.00 -12.29
N PRO A 248 -6.05 -21.54 -11.05
CA PRO A 248 -6.24 -22.37 -9.87
C PRO A 248 -7.69 -22.85 -9.76
N ASP A 249 -7.86 -24.11 -9.40
CA ASP A 249 -9.19 -24.72 -9.22
C ASP A 249 -9.73 -24.42 -7.81
N ASN A 250 -9.89 -23.15 -7.51
CA ASN A 250 -10.47 -22.70 -6.25
C ASN A 250 -11.32 -21.44 -6.47
N PRO A 251 -12.66 -21.55 -6.45
CA PRO A 251 -13.57 -20.43 -6.72
C PRO A 251 -13.65 -19.42 -5.57
N TYR A 252 -13.08 -19.73 -4.40
CA TYR A 252 -13.10 -18.85 -3.22
C TYR A 252 -11.92 -17.89 -3.18
N TYR A 253 -10.84 -18.18 -3.90
CA TYR A 253 -9.62 -17.37 -3.91
C TYR A 253 -9.38 -16.75 -5.30
N PRO A 254 -8.66 -15.62 -5.35
CA PRO A 254 -8.01 -14.88 -4.25
C PRO A 254 -9.02 -14.13 -3.36
N LEU A 255 -8.60 -13.82 -2.11
CA LEU A 255 -9.42 -13.03 -1.20
C LEU A 255 -9.44 -11.55 -1.62
N GLN A 256 -10.50 -10.86 -1.23
CA GLN A 256 -10.67 -9.42 -1.41
C GLN A 256 -10.61 -8.74 -0.04
N LEU A 257 -9.80 -7.70 0.07
CA LEU A 257 -9.64 -6.89 1.27
C LEU A 257 -10.44 -5.61 1.08
N ILE A 258 -11.52 -5.46 1.86
CA ILE A 258 -12.38 -4.29 1.81
C ILE A 258 -11.92 -3.29 2.84
N THR A 259 -11.52 -2.10 2.39
CA THR A 259 -11.07 -1.03 3.27
C THR A 259 -12.22 -0.12 3.70
N THR A 260 -11.95 0.72 4.69
CA THR A 260 -12.85 1.79 5.13
C THR A 260 -12.68 3.07 4.29
N ALA A 261 -11.60 3.16 3.53
CA ALA A 261 -11.26 4.33 2.72
C ALA A 261 -12.25 4.53 1.56
N ASP A 262 -12.46 5.77 1.19
CA ASP A 262 -13.24 6.17 0.03
C ASP A 262 -12.32 6.73 -1.05
N ARG A 263 -12.20 6.02 -2.15
CA ARG A 263 -11.26 6.35 -3.23
C ARG A 263 -11.53 7.70 -3.90
N GLU A 264 -12.80 8.13 -3.98
CA GLU A 264 -13.15 9.42 -4.58
C GLU A 264 -12.77 10.58 -3.66
N ILE A 265 -13.08 10.46 -2.37
CA ILE A 265 -12.67 11.44 -1.35
C ILE A 265 -11.15 11.54 -1.30
N GLU A 266 -10.46 10.40 -1.30
CA GLU A 266 -9.00 10.35 -1.22
C GLU A 266 -8.33 11.01 -2.43
N ALA A 267 -8.82 10.73 -3.64
CA ALA A 267 -8.35 11.37 -4.86
C ALA A 267 -8.58 12.89 -4.86
N ALA A 268 -9.76 13.35 -4.42
CA ALA A 268 -10.09 14.78 -4.32
C ALA A 268 -9.19 15.49 -3.29
N ILE A 269 -8.92 14.86 -2.14
CA ILE A 269 -7.99 15.39 -1.13
C ILE A 269 -6.56 15.43 -1.67
N GLY A 270 -6.14 14.40 -2.41
CA GLY A 270 -4.84 14.36 -3.08
C GLY A 270 -4.65 15.53 -4.04
N GLN A 271 -5.65 15.80 -4.86
CA GLN A 271 -5.66 16.95 -5.77
C GLN A 271 -5.60 18.28 -5.00
N ALA A 272 -6.41 18.43 -3.94
CA ALA A 272 -6.40 19.64 -3.11
C ALA A 272 -5.05 19.88 -2.43
N ALA A 273 -4.37 18.80 -2.00
CA ALA A 273 -3.02 18.89 -1.45
C ALA A 273 -2.00 19.38 -2.48
N ASP A 274 -2.10 18.92 -3.73
CA ASP A 274 -1.25 19.37 -4.83
C ASP A 274 -1.53 20.84 -5.20
N GLU A 275 -2.79 21.26 -5.25
CA GLU A 275 -3.21 22.65 -5.50
C GLU A 275 -2.70 23.64 -4.45
N VAL A 276 -2.68 23.24 -3.16
CA VAL A 276 -2.12 24.05 -2.07
C VAL A 276 -0.58 23.99 -2.05
N GLY A 277 0.00 23.10 -2.87
CA GLY A 277 1.46 22.96 -3.02
C GLY A 277 2.11 22.12 -1.92
N MET A 278 1.44 21.07 -1.43
CA MET A 278 2.03 20.14 -0.47
C MET A 278 3.12 19.30 -1.15
N LYS A 279 4.38 19.64 -0.91
CA LYS A 279 5.51 18.86 -1.41
C LYS A 279 5.81 17.65 -0.54
N LYS A 280 5.65 17.80 0.78
CA LYS A 280 5.92 16.78 1.77
C LYS A 280 4.94 16.94 2.93
N GLY A 281 4.25 15.86 3.29
CA GLY A 281 3.25 15.91 4.35
C GLY A 281 2.15 14.87 4.19
N SER A 282 1.12 14.99 5.03
CA SER A 282 -0.01 14.07 4.99
C SER A 282 -1.33 14.71 5.44
N VAL A 283 -2.42 14.07 5.01
CA VAL A 283 -3.79 14.34 5.46
C VAL A 283 -4.39 13.02 5.94
N VAL A 284 -4.99 13.02 7.14
CA VAL A 284 -5.74 11.90 7.69
C VAL A 284 -7.16 12.35 7.97
N VAL A 285 -8.15 11.63 7.49
CA VAL A 285 -9.58 11.83 7.75
C VAL A 285 -10.14 10.58 8.41
N LEU A 286 -10.62 10.72 9.64
CA LEU A 286 -11.30 9.66 10.38
C LEU A 286 -12.80 9.98 10.48
N ASP A 287 -13.64 8.96 10.36
CA ASP A 287 -15.01 9.02 10.85
C ASP A 287 -14.98 9.16 12.38
N ALA A 288 -15.62 10.19 12.91
CA ALA A 288 -15.54 10.51 14.33
C ALA A 288 -16.20 9.46 15.24
N ALA A 289 -17.17 8.72 14.72
CA ALA A 289 -17.92 7.72 15.49
C ALA A 289 -17.24 6.35 15.50
N THR A 290 -16.76 5.89 14.34
CA THR A 290 -16.21 4.54 14.15
C THR A 290 -14.69 4.50 14.13
N ARG A 291 -14.01 5.64 13.97
CA ARG A 291 -12.56 5.77 13.74
C ARG A 291 -12.08 5.10 12.44
N ASP A 292 -13.02 4.84 11.54
CA ASP A 292 -12.70 4.37 10.21
C ASP A 292 -11.89 5.44 9.45
N VAL A 293 -10.80 5.02 8.86
CA VAL A 293 -10.06 5.88 7.93
C VAL A 293 -10.91 6.09 6.67
N VAL A 294 -11.37 7.31 6.46
CA VAL A 294 -12.12 7.71 5.26
C VAL A 294 -11.16 8.05 4.12
N ALA A 295 -10.05 8.71 4.46
CA ALA A 295 -8.97 9.02 3.53
C ALA A 295 -7.64 9.18 4.28
N MET A 296 -6.53 8.76 3.63
CA MET A 296 -5.18 8.91 4.14
C MET A 296 -4.23 9.20 2.99
N VAL A 297 -3.89 10.47 2.82
CA VAL A 297 -3.06 10.95 1.71
C VAL A 297 -1.67 11.33 2.21
N SER A 298 -0.63 10.94 1.47
CA SER A 298 0.75 11.37 1.71
C SER A 298 1.35 12.02 0.47
N ARG A 299 2.30 12.94 0.66
CA ARG A 299 3.11 13.56 -0.39
C ARG A 299 4.61 13.49 -0.05
N PRO A 300 5.50 13.34 -1.06
CA PRO A 300 5.22 13.23 -2.49
C PRO A 300 4.44 11.95 -2.84
N ALA A 301 3.69 11.98 -3.94
CA ALA A 301 3.02 10.80 -4.49
C ALA A 301 4.07 9.80 -5.02
N ALA A 302 3.75 8.51 -4.94
CA ALA A 302 4.62 7.43 -5.41
C ALA A 302 3.87 6.51 -6.36
N ASP A 303 4.55 6.06 -7.43
CA ASP A 303 3.99 5.09 -8.37
C ASP A 303 4.50 3.68 -8.06
N PRO A 304 3.65 2.75 -7.57
CA PRO A 304 4.05 1.38 -7.30
C PRO A 304 4.52 0.58 -8.53
N ASN A 305 4.22 1.05 -9.73
CA ASN A 305 4.77 0.48 -10.95
C ASN A 305 6.23 0.91 -11.21
N HIS A 306 6.70 1.99 -10.54
CA HIS A 306 8.03 2.58 -10.70
C HIS A 306 8.65 2.90 -9.34
N VAL A 307 8.99 1.85 -8.57
CA VAL A 307 9.54 2.00 -7.20
C VAL A 307 10.96 2.55 -7.25
N MET A 308 11.17 3.71 -6.63
CA MET A 308 12.48 4.33 -6.38
C MET A 308 12.68 4.51 -4.86
N PRO A 309 13.25 3.53 -4.15
CA PRO A 309 13.35 3.53 -2.69
C PRO A 309 14.07 4.76 -2.12
N GLU A 310 15.08 5.27 -2.85
CA GLU A 310 15.95 6.37 -2.40
C GLU A 310 15.21 7.71 -2.24
N GLN A 311 14.07 7.90 -2.90
CA GLN A 311 13.33 9.16 -2.87
C GLN A 311 12.42 9.31 -1.65
N GLY A 312 12.27 8.26 -0.81
CA GLY A 312 11.40 8.29 0.37
C GLY A 312 9.92 8.55 0.07
N ALA A 313 9.52 8.52 -1.20
CA ALA A 313 8.14 8.74 -1.64
C ALA A 313 7.18 7.62 -1.19
N TRP A 314 7.73 6.45 -0.85
CA TRP A 314 6.99 5.27 -0.38
C TRP A 314 6.57 5.34 1.08
N ASN A 315 7.07 6.31 1.82
CA ASN A 315 6.72 6.46 3.23
C ASN A 315 5.26 6.92 3.36
N ASN A 316 4.46 6.12 4.04
CA ASN A 316 3.18 6.60 4.54
C ASN A 316 3.44 7.61 5.66
N ARG A 317 3.40 8.89 5.34
CA ARG A 317 3.72 9.98 6.28
C ARG A 317 2.68 10.16 7.37
N ALA A 318 1.47 9.66 7.15
CA ALA A 318 0.42 9.69 8.15
C ALA A 318 0.74 8.91 9.43
N VAL A 319 1.68 7.94 9.33
CA VAL A 319 2.12 7.09 10.43
C VAL A 319 3.55 7.35 10.89
N LYS A 320 4.17 8.45 10.42
CA LYS A 320 5.49 8.89 10.85
C LYS A 320 5.39 9.92 11.98
N ALA A 321 6.21 9.74 13.00
CA ALA A 321 6.16 10.55 14.21
C ALA A 321 7.00 11.83 14.05
N LEU A 322 6.35 12.98 14.14
CA LEU A 322 6.90 14.32 13.91
C LEU A 322 6.67 15.22 15.13
N PRO A 323 7.46 16.28 15.33
CA PRO A 323 7.15 17.29 16.32
C PRO A 323 5.78 17.93 16.03
N PRO A 324 4.82 17.87 16.99
CA PRO A 324 3.46 18.36 16.75
C PRO A 324 3.30 19.88 16.96
N GLY A 325 4.21 20.50 17.73
CA GLY A 325 4.04 21.88 18.14
C GLY A 325 2.74 22.12 18.89
N SER A 326 2.13 23.28 18.66
CA SER A 326 0.97 23.75 19.42
C SER A 326 -0.30 22.89 19.28
N VAL A 327 -0.38 21.91 18.39
CA VAL A 327 -1.53 20.96 18.40
C VAL A 327 -1.50 20.08 19.67
N TYR A 328 -0.32 19.89 20.24
CA TYR A 328 -0.13 19.16 21.48
C TYR A 328 -0.77 19.83 22.70
N LYS A 329 -1.04 21.14 22.63
CA LYS A 329 -1.73 21.90 23.69
C LYS A 329 -3.15 21.37 23.99
N LEU A 330 -3.79 20.72 23.03
CA LEU A 330 -5.07 20.01 23.28
C LEU A 330 -4.92 18.92 24.34
N PHE A 331 -3.82 18.16 24.25
CA PHE A 331 -3.49 17.12 25.22
C PHE A 331 -3.15 17.74 26.59
N ILE A 332 -2.31 18.77 26.64
CA ILE A 332 -1.91 19.42 27.89
C ILE A 332 -3.13 20.03 28.60
N ALA A 333 -4.02 20.70 27.86
CA ALA A 333 -5.25 21.27 28.44
C ALA A 333 -6.11 20.19 29.13
N ALA A 334 -6.35 19.06 28.43
CA ALA A 334 -7.14 17.97 28.98
C ALA A 334 -6.43 17.31 30.18
N ALA A 335 -5.12 17.03 30.07
CA ALA A 335 -4.33 16.42 31.13
C ALA A 335 -4.31 17.28 32.40
N ALA A 336 -4.10 18.59 32.28
CA ALA A 336 -4.08 19.51 33.41
C ALA A 336 -5.44 19.62 34.10
N LEU A 337 -6.56 19.61 33.35
CA LEU A 337 -7.91 19.57 33.90
C LEU A 337 -8.21 18.24 34.64
N GLU A 338 -7.83 17.10 34.06
CA GLU A 338 -8.03 15.78 34.66
C GLU A 338 -7.20 15.59 35.93
N ALA A 339 -5.97 16.11 35.92
CA ALA A 339 -5.09 16.10 37.10
C ALA A 339 -5.44 17.18 38.14
N GLN A 340 -6.45 18.03 37.88
CA GLN A 340 -6.85 19.15 38.75
C GLN A 340 -5.69 20.13 39.04
N ILE A 341 -4.76 20.27 38.12
CA ILE A 341 -3.64 21.23 38.17
C ILE A 341 -4.12 22.66 37.91
N THR A 342 -5.23 22.77 37.19
CA THR A 342 -5.89 24.03 36.82
C THR A 342 -7.40 23.84 36.79
N ASP A 343 -8.12 24.95 36.80
CA ASP A 343 -9.55 25.00 36.52
C ASP A 343 -9.87 25.94 35.36
N PRO A 344 -11.07 25.85 34.73
CA PRO A 344 -11.42 26.67 33.58
C PRO A 344 -11.45 28.18 33.81
N GLN A 345 -11.52 28.62 35.09
CA GLN A 345 -11.63 30.03 35.49
C GLN A 345 -10.26 30.61 35.90
N GLU A 346 -9.24 29.77 36.06
CA GLU A 346 -7.90 30.22 36.41
C GLU A 346 -7.39 31.25 35.40
N ARG A 347 -6.79 32.34 35.94
CA ARG A 347 -6.20 33.39 35.13
C ARG A 347 -4.69 33.30 35.13
N PHE A 348 -4.12 33.34 33.94
CA PHE A 348 -2.68 33.29 33.69
C PHE A 348 -2.21 34.64 33.16
N HIS A 349 -0.94 34.96 33.31
CA HIS A 349 -0.34 36.15 32.76
C HIS A 349 0.77 35.81 31.76
N CYS A 350 0.67 36.35 30.56
CA CYS A 350 1.67 36.20 29.51
C CYS A 350 2.26 37.55 29.14
N SER A 351 3.49 37.79 29.50
CA SER A 351 4.27 39.01 29.18
C SER A 351 5.07 38.90 27.86
N GLY A 352 4.93 37.77 27.13
CA GLY A 352 5.76 37.50 25.95
C GLY A 352 6.97 36.61 26.24
N ASP A 353 7.49 36.62 27.44
CA ASP A 353 8.59 35.77 27.91
C ASP A 353 8.11 34.90 29.09
N TYR A 354 8.51 33.63 29.11
CA TYR A 354 8.26 32.77 30.25
C TYR A 354 9.21 33.04 31.43
N GLY A 355 10.32 33.70 31.14
CA GLY A 355 11.34 34.03 32.15
C GLY A 355 12.18 32.84 32.58
N LYS A 356 11.98 31.66 32.02
CA LYS A 356 12.69 30.41 32.31
C LYS A 356 13.04 29.68 31.02
N TYR A 357 14.12 28.92 31.02
CA TYR A 357 14.52 27.97 29.95
C TYR A 357 14.68 28.57 28.55
N GLY A 358 14.76 29.90 28.41
CA GLY A 358 14.79 30.60 27.11
C GLY A 358 13.51 30.43 26.31
N LEU A 359 12.39 30.10 26.95
CA LEU A 359 11.10 29.88 26.32
C LEU A 359 10.29 31.17 26.26
N SER A 360 9.84 31.54 25.05
CA SER A 360 9.03 32.73 24.81
C SER A 360 7.74 32.42 24.06
N CYS A 361 6.80 33.35 24.15
CA CYS A 361 5.59 33.32 23.35
C CYS A 361 5.87 33.78 21.92
N TRP A 362 4.98 33.40 20.99
CA TRP A 362 5.05 33.87 19.62
C TRP A 362 4.67 35.36 19.50
N LEU A 363 3.83 35.87 20.42
CA LEU A 363 3.49 37.28 20.55
C LEU A 363 4.48 37.95 21.51
N LYS A 364 5.34 38.80 20.98
CA LYS A 364 6.48 39.40 21.74
C LYS A 364 6.05 40.26 22.92
N ASP A 365 4.95 41.02 22.76
CA ASP A 365 4.41 41.87 23.81
C ASP A 365 3.52 41.10 24.80
N GLY A 366 3.39 39.78 24.61
CA GLY A 366 2.52 38.92 25.41
C GLY A 366 1.03 39.10 25.16
N HIS A 367 0.24 38.15 25.70
CA HIS A 367 -1.23 38.14 25.58
C HIS A 367 -1.90 38.86 26.76
N GLY A 368 -1.15 39.37 27.74
CA GLY A 368 -1.70 39.91 28.98
C GLY A 368 -2.31 38.81 29.86
N THR A 369 -3.39 39.16 30.56
CA THR A 369 -4.10 38.23 31.43
C THR A 369 -5.20 37.51 30.66
N LEU A 370 -5.15 36.17 30.67
CA LEU A 370 -6.05 35.30 29.89
C LEU A 370 -6.41 34.04 30.68
N THR A 371 -7.57 33.47 30.37
CA THR A 371 -8.02 32.17 30.84
C THR A 371 -7.37 31.04 30.02
N LEU A 372 -7.45 29.79 30.49
CA LEU A 372 -6.99 28.62 29.73
C LEU A 372 -7.71 28.48 28.36
N ARG A 373 -9.00 28.84 28.30
CA ARG A 373 -9.82 28.92 27.09
C ARG A 373 -9.19 29.87 26.05
N GLU A 374 -8.91 31.12 26.46
CA GLU A 374 -8.28 32.13 25.62
C GLU A 374 -6.85 31.73 25.22
N ALA A 375 -6.09 31.14 26.17
CA ALA A 375 -4.74 30.65 25.91
C ALA A 375 -4.70 29.54 24.86
N LEU A 376 -5.70 28.65 24.81
CA LEU A 376 -5.81 27.62 23.77
C LEU A 376 -6.17 28.25 22.41
N ALA A 377 -7.15 29.16 22.38
CA ALA A 377 -7.59 29.85 21.15
C ALA A 377 -6.45 30.65 20.51
N GLU A 378 -5.72 31.44 21.31
CA GLU A 378 -4.59 32.28 20.91
C GLU A 378 -3.25 31.53 20.87
N SER A 379 -3.28 30.25 21.23
CA SER A 379 -2.06 29.41 21.22
C SER A 379 -0.90 29.93 22.08
N CYS A 380 -1.18 30.47 23.27
CA CYS A 380 -0.18 31.03 24.18
C CYS A 380 0.85 29.99 24.63
N ASN A 381 2.16 30.23 24.40
CA ASN A 381 3.20 29.30 24.82
C ASN A 381 3.44 29.34 26.33
N VAL A 382 3.42 30.54 26.93
CA VAL A 382 3.72 30.74 28.35
C VAL A 382 2.76 29.92 29.22
N VAL A 383 1.46 30.02 28.98
CA VAL A 383 0.46 29.27 29.76
C VAL A 383 0.65 27.76 29.67
N PHE A 384 0.89 27.24 28.48
CA PHE A 384 1.04 25.79 28.31
C PHE A 384 2.38 25.25 28.79
N ALA A 385 3.43 26.04 28.78
CA ALA A 385 4.71 25.72 29.42
C ALA A 385 4.56 25.65 30.94
N GLU A 386 3.85 26.62 31.54
CA GLU A 386 3.58 26.68 32.98
C GLU A 386 2.72 25.48 33.41
N LEU A 387 1.65 25.16 32.71
CA LEU A 387 0.80 24.00 33.04
C LEU A 387 1.59 22.69 33.01
N ALA A 388 2.39 22.48 31.98
CA ALA A 388 3.19 21.26 31.85
C ALA A 388 4.30 21.19 32.93
N GLU A 389 4.90 22.32 33.32
CA GLU A 389 5.89 22.38 34.41
C GLU A 389 5.26 22.03 35.78
N ARG A 390 3.98 22.41 36.00
CA ARG A 390 3.22 22.10 37.21
C ARG A 390 2.85 20.60 37.35
N MET A 391 2.80 19.87 36.23
CA MET A 391 2.49 18.44 36.20
C MET A 391 3.73 17.59 36.47
N SER A 392 3.56 16.42 37.13
CA SER A 392 4.65 15.46 37.24
C SER A 392 4.91 14.75 35.89
N ALA A 393 6.15 14.33 35.65
CA ALA A 393 6.49 13.54 34.47
C ALA A 393 5.69 12.22 34.39
N ALA A 394 5.49 11.56 35.55
CA ALA A 394 4.74 10.32 35.64
C ALA A 394 3.26 10.49 35.25
N ASP A 395 2.62 11.59 35.69
CA ASP A 395 1.23 11.88 35.34
C ASP A 395 1.10 12.16 33.83
N LEU A 396 2.01 12.97 33.28
CA LEU A 396 2.06 13.26 31.84
C LEU A 396 2.22 11.97 31.02
N GLU A 397 3.14 11.09 31.42
CA GLU A 397 3.41 9.83 30.73
C GLU A 397 2.23 8.86 30.82
N SER A 398 1.66 8.69 32.03
CA SER A 398 0.51 7.85 32.27
C SER A 398 -0.70 8.29 31.43
N TYR A 399 -0.99 9.59 31.42
CA TYR A 399 -2.08 10.14 30.64
C TYR A 399 -1.82 10.02 29.13
N ALA A 400 -0.57 10.23 28.67
CA ALA A 400 -0.18 10.09 27.28
C ALA A 400 -0.33 8.64 26.77
N LYS A 401 0.10 7.65 27.55
CA LYS A 401 -0.07 6.24 27.21
C LYS A 401 -1.55 5.87 27.06
N ARG A 402 -2.39 6.23 28.04
CA ARG A 402 -3.82 5.93 28.00
C ARG A 402 -4.56 6.63 26.86
N SER A 403 -4.14 7.83 26.49
CA SER A 403 -4.76 8.63 25.42
C SER A 403 -4.21 8.36 24.02
N GLY A 404 -3.26 7.44 23.86
CA GLY A 404 -2.62 7.12 22.58
C GLY A 404 -1.58 8.13 22.10
N MET A 405 -1.24 9.12 22.95
CA MET A 405 -0.24 10.16 22.61
C MET A 405 1.22 9.72 22.88
N ALA A 406 1.40 8.54 23.49
CA ALA A 406 2.69 7.89 23.70
C ALA A 406 2.60 6.39 23.35
N ALA A 407 1.95 6.06 22.22
CA ALA A 407 1.75 4.70 21.73
C ALA A 407 1.61 4.68 20.20
N THR A 408 1.55 3.50 19.61
CA THR A 408 0.89 3.26 18.32
C THR A 408 -0.62 3.22 18.56
N VAL A 409 -1.41 3.71 17.63
CA VAL A 409 -2.88 3.80 17.79
C VAL A 409 -3.64 2.94 16.79
N GLY A 410 -2.97 2.50 15.74
CA GLY A 410 -3.59 1.74 14.66
C GLY A 410 -4.01 0.33 15.09
N MET A 411 -5.16 -0.10 14.60
CA MET A 411 -5.73 -1.42 14.88
C MET A 411 -4.79 -2.55 14.46
N SER A 412 -4.70 -3.58 15.30
CA SER A 412 -4.09 -4.87 14.98
C SER A 412 -5.13 -5.96 15.21
N SER A 413 -5.43 -6.73 14.18
CA SER A 413 -6.57 -7.65 14.12
C SER A 413 -6.13 -9.10 13.98
N SER A 414 -7.08 -10.02 14.25
CA SER A 414 -7.00 -11.44 13.91
C SER A 414 -8.14 -11.78 12.93
N ASP A 415 -7.87 -12.64 11.95
CA ASP A 415 -8.93 -13.15 11.08
C ASP A 415 -9.75 -14.30 11.71
N GLY A 416 -9.42 -14.68 12.94
CA GLY A 416 -10.05 -15.79 13.67
C GLY A 416 -9.72 -17.18 13.11
N ARG A 417 -8.78 -17.28 12.17
CA ARG A 417 -8.40 -18.53 11.47
C ARG A 417 -6.90 -18.83 11.53
N GLY A 418 -6.20 -18.18 12.46
CA GLY A 418 -4.77 -18.41 12.70
C GLY A 418 -3.85 -17.27 12.31
N HIS A 419 -4.32 -16.27 11.54
CA HIS A 419 -3.54 -15.06 11.26
C HIS A 419 -3.83 -14.02 12.34
N ASN A 420 -2.91 -13.89 13.28
CA ASN A 420 -2.97 -12.91 14.36
C ASN A 420 -2.01 -11.75 14.07
N GLY A 421 -2.31 -10.56 14.59
CA GLY A 421 -1.45 -9.39 14.48
C GLY A 421 -1.43 -8.79 13.07
N LEU A 422 -2.53 -8.89 12.31
CA LEU A 422 -2.71 -8.20 11.03
C LEU A 422 -2.78 -6.70 11.29
N LYS A 423 -1.68 -5.99 11.05
CA LYS A 423 -1.58 -4.55 11.30
C LYS A 423 -2.26 -3.77 10.18
N HIS A 424 -3.18 -2.89 10.53
CA HIS A 424 -3.84 -2.00 9.55
C HIS A 424 -2.91 -0.90 9.06
N PHE A 425 -1.88 -0.55 9.82
CA PHE A 425 -0.91 0.50 9.50
C PHE A 425 0.50 -0.05 9.61
N ASP A 426 1.00 -0.51 8.47
CA ASP A 426 2.37 -1.01 8.37
C ASP A 426 3.38 0.12 8.59
N GLY A 427 4.40 -0.15 9.41
CA GLY A 427 5.45 0.83 9.71
C GLY A 427 4.99 2.03 10.53
N GLU A 428 3.87 1.91 11.28
CA GLU A 428 3.46 2.92 12.24
C GLU A 428 4.53 3.11 13.32
N GLU A 429 5.00 4.34 13.46
CA GLU A 429 5.93 4.73 14.50
C GLU A 429 5.20 5.03 15.80
N THR A 430 5.82 4.67 16.91
CA THR A 430 5.29 4.96 18.24
C THR A 430 5.37 6.46 18.52
N SER A 431 4.24 7.09 18.79
CA SER A 431 4.21 8.45 19.34
C SER A 431 4.88 8.45 20.72
N ARG A 432 5.59 9.54 21.07
CA ARG A 432 6.31 9.66 22.35
C ARG A 432 6.32 11.09 22.85
N ILE A 433 6.43 11.23 24.15
CA ILE A 433 6.44 12.54 24.81
C ILE A 433 7.81 12.91 25.40
N PHE A 434 8.63 11.92 25.75
CA PHE A 434 9.98 12.09 26.26
C PHE A 434 11.01 11.42 25.35
N ALA A 435 12.28 11.64 25.59
CA ALA A 435 13.37 10.91 24.93
C ALA A 435 13.25 9.39 25.24
N ALA A 436 13.83 8.55 24.40
CA ALA A 436 13.94 7.12 24.70
C ALA A 436 14.79 6.92 25.98
N GLU A 437 14.53 5.85 26.72
CA GLU A 437 15.05 5.53 28.07
C GLU A 437 16.60 5.47 28.21
N GLU A 438 17.37 5.75 27.16
CA GLU A 438 18.84 5.74 27.21
C GLU A 438 19.44 6.92 28.02
N ASP A 439 18.66 7.98 28.27
CA ASP A 439 19.04 9.05 29.18
C ASP A 439 18.44 8.80 30.57
N ASN A 440 19.24 8.26 31.50
CA ASN A 440 18.92 8.14 32.93
C ASN A 440 18.72 9.51 33.62
N GLY A 441 18.37 10.56 32.86
CA GLY A 441 18.12 11.91 33.33
C GLY A 441 16.73 12.05 33.95
N MET A 442 16.65 12.64 35.14
CA MET A 442 15.36 13.15 35.66
C MET A 442 14.83 14.21 34.70
N ILE A 443 13.58 14.01 34.22
CA ILE A 443 12.88 14.99 33.37
C ILE A 443 12.70 16.27 34.17
N ASP A 444 13.46 17.30 33.84
CA ASP A 444 13.45 18.56 34.54
C ASP A 444 12.24 19.45 34.19
N GLY A 445 12.13 20.60 34.87
CA GLY A 445 11.05 21.56 34.61
C GLY A 445 11.10 22.15 33.21
N GLY A 446 12.30 22.35 32.65
CA GLY A 446 12.50 22.90 31.32
C GLY A 446 12.06 21.93 30.22
N GLU A 447 12.33 20.65 30.41
CA GLU A 447 11.87 19.62 29.48
C GLU A 447 10.34 19.49 29.49
N ARG A 448 9.71 19.52 30.67
CA ARG A 448 8.24 19.55 30.78
C ARG A 448 7.65 20.81 30.19
N ALA A 449 8.25 21.99 30.40
CA ALA A 449 7.81 23.25 29.80
C ALA A 449 7.86 23.20 28.24
N GLN A 450 8.95 22.65 27.67
CA GLN A 450 9.11 22.45 26.23
C GLN A 450 8.09 21.42 25.68
N LEU A 451 7.83 20.36 26.44
CA LEU A 451 6.78 19.38 26.13
C LEU A 451 5.41 20.06 26.07
N GLY A 452 5.13 21.00 26.99
CA GLY A 452 3.87 21.75 27.04
C GLY A 452 3.51 22.46 25.76
N ILE A 453 4.51 22.84 24.96
CA ILE A 453 4.32 23.48 23.65
C ILE A 453 4.54 22.53 22.46
N GLY A 454 4.71 21.22 22.73
CA GLY A 454 4.85 20.19 21.69
C GLY A 454 6.18 20.24 20.92
N GLN A 455 7.24 20.67 21.58
CA GLN A 455 8.59 20.79 21.02
C GLN A 455 9.56 19.74 21.60
N ARG A 456 10.83 19.81 21.21
CA ARG A 456 11.92 18.96 21.70
C ARG A 456 11.70 17.47 21.40
N ASN A 457 11.46 16.66 22.43
CA ASN A 457 11.36 15.19 22.34
C ASN A 457 9.98 14.68 21.97
N VAL A 458 8.95 15.53 21.99
CA VAL A 458 7.60 15.13 21.61
C VAL A 458 7.54 14.76 20.14
N ARG A 459 7.05 13.57 19.86
CA ARG A 459 6.79 13.07 18.52
C ARG A 459 5.40 12.48 18.45
N LEU A 460 4.64 12.87 17.45
CA LEU A 460 3.25 12.47 17.26
C LEU A 460 3.02 12.10 15.80
N THR A 461 2.36 10.97 15.54
CA THR A 461 1.93 10.65 14.18
C THR A 461 0.68 11.45 13.81
N PRO A 462 0.51 11.84 12.55
CA PRO A 462 -0.73 12.48 12.09
C PRO A 462 -1.97 11.63 12.36
N LEU A 463 -1.86 10.30 12.30
CA LEU A 463 -2.92 9.36 12.65
C LEU A 463 -3.30 9.47 14.14
N ALA A 464 -2.32 9.50 15.04
CA ALA A 464 -2.56 9.66 16.49
C ALA A 464 -3.18 11.04 16.81
N ALA A 465 -2.77 12.09 16.12
CA ALA A 465 -3.34 13.42 16.25
C ALA A 465 -4.83 13.45 15.86
N ALA A 466 -5.20 12.86 14.72
CA ALA A 466 -6.60 12.72 14.31
C ALA A 466 -7.40 11.84 15.28
N ASN A 467 -6.81 10.75 15.77
CA ASN A 467 -7.44 9.84 16.72
C ASN A 467 -7.68 10.50 18.08
N TYR A 468 -6.79 11.38 18.52
CA TYR A 468 -7.01 12.15 19.74
C TYR A 468 -8.19 13.11 19.60
N VAL A 469 -8.35 13.78 18.45
CA VAL A 469 -9.54 14.59 18.17
C VAL A 469 -10.80 13.70 18.20
N ALA A 470 -10.77 12.51 17.59
CA ALA A 470 -11.89 11.57 17.67
C ALA A 470 -12.19 11.12 19.13
N THR A 471 -11.15 10.98 19.97
CA THR A 471 -11.33 10.69 21.41
C THR A 471 -12.05 11.83 22.14
N LEU A 472 -11.71 13.08 21.85
CA LEU A 472 -12.45 14.24 22.36
C LEU A 472 -13.92 14.22 21.89
N LEU A 473 -14.18 13.86 20.62
CA LEU A 473 -15.53 13.78 20.05
C LEU A 473 -16.38 12.66 20.64
N GLN A 474 -15.76 11.59 21.11
CA GLN A 474 -16.41 10.47 21.79
C GLN A 474 -16.42 10.62 23.33
N ASP A 475 -16.47 11.86 23.82
CA ASP A 475 -16.55 12.19 25.25
C ASP A 475 -15.44 11.48 26.08
N GLY A 476 -14.22 11.42 25.53
CA GLY A 476 -13.04 10.85 26.16
C GLY A 476 -12.92 9.31 26.04
N ALA A 477 -13.77 8.66 25.28
CA ALA A 477 -13.62 7.23 25.01
C ALA A 477 -12.50 6.98 23.99
N PRO A 478 -11.47 6.19 24.32
CA PRO A 478 -10.40 5.86 23.39
C PRO A 478 -10.89 4.85 22.35
N GLY A 479 -10.12 4.65 21.29
CA GLY A 479 -10.38 3.63 20.28
C GLY A 479 -9.28 3.61 19.26
N GLU A 480 -9.27 2.58 18.42
CA GLU A 480 -8.24 2.33 17.44
C GLU A 480 -8.73 2.69 16.05
N PRO A 481 -8.00 3.54 15.29
CA PRO A 481 -8.27 3.75 13.89
C PRO A 481 -8.24 2.44 13.10
N ARG A 482 -9.26 2.25 12.25
CA ARG A 482 -9.42 1.06 11.42
C ARG A 482 -9.33 1.43 9.94
N LEU A 483 -8.54 0.66 9.17
CA LEU A 483 -8.40 0.83 7.73
C LEU A 483 -9.02 -0.33 6.94
N VAL A 484 -9.04 -1.54 7.49
CA VAL A 484 -9.62 -2.73 6.87
C VAL A 484 -10.87 -3.12 7.66
N GLN A 485 -12.01 -3.23 6.96
CA GLN A 485 -13.26 -3.60 7.62
C GLN A 485 -13.64 -5.05 7.43
N GLU A 486 -13.26 -5.66 6.31
CA GLU A 486 -13.71 -7.01 5.96
C GLU A 486 -12.75 -7.69 4.99
N LEU A 487 -12.61 -9.00 5.14
CA LEU A 487 -12.07 -9.91 4.13
C LEU A 487 -13.23 -10.65 3.48
N ARG A 488 -13.21 -10.79 2.15
CA ARG A 488 -14.22 -11.52 1.36
C ARG A 488 -13.57 -12.58 0.49
N TYR A 489 -14.28 -13.65 0.27
CA TYR A 489 -13.96 -14.59 -0.80
C TYR A 489 -14.17 -13.96 -2.19
N ALA A 490 -13.53 -14.51 -3.22
CA ALA A 490 -13.70 -14.07 -4.61
C ALA A 490 -15.16 -14.05 -5.08
N ASN A 491 -16.03 -14.92 -4.55
CA ASN A 491 -17.45 -14.96 -4.82
C ASN A 491 -18.29 -13.93 -4.02
N GLY A 492 -17.64 -13.05 -3.25
CA GLY A 492 -18.29 -11.97 -2.48
C GLY A 492 -18.80 -12.37 -1.09
N LEU A 493 -18.73 -13.64 -0.70
CA LEU A 493 -19.10 -14.06 0.65
C LEU A 493 -18.08 -13.54 1.70
N PRO A 494 -18.53 -13.17 2.91
CA PRO A 494 -17.63 -12.71 3.96
C PRO A 494 -16.71 -13.85 4.43
N PHE A 495 -15.41 -13.53 4.56
CA PHE A 495 -14.42 -14.43 5.14
C PHE A 495 -14.17 -14.07 6.61
N ALA A 496 -13.90 -12.80 6.91
CA ALA A 496 -13.73 -12.27 8.27
C ALA A 496 -14.13 -10.79 8.29
N ARG A 497 -14.64 -10.34 9.45
CA ARG A 497 -14.94 -8.92 9.70
C ARG A 497 -14.11 -8.43 10.87
N PHE A 498 -13.71 -7.19 10.79
CA PHE A 498 -12.97 -6.50 11.84
C PHE A 498 -13.86 -5.41 12.39
N ASP A 499 -14.33 -5.57 13.63
CA ASP A 499 -15.21 -4.59 14.25
C ASP A 499 -14.44 -3.35 14.67
N ALA A 500 -15.11 -2.19 14.67
CA ALA A 500 -14.54 -0.96 15.16
C ALA A 500 -14.22 -1.10 16.65
N GLY A 501 -12.93 -0.98 17.00
CA GLY A 501 -12.47 -1.10 18.37
C GLY A 501 -12.91 0.11 19.20
N SER A 502 -13.68 -0.10 20.26
CA SER A 502 -13.93 0.89 21.30
C SER A 502 -13.23 0.47 22.57
N GLY A 503 -12.39 1.34 23.13
CA GLY A 503 -11.79 1.11 24.44
C GLY A 503 -12.87 1.09 25.54
N SER A 504 -12.69 0.22 26.52
CA SER A 504 -13.66 0.04 27.61
C SER A 504 -13.63 1.16 28.65
N GLU A 505 -12.48 1.81 28.83
CA GLU A 505 -12.27 2.82 29.87
C GLU A 505 -11.96 4.19 29.27
N ARG A 506 -12.68 5.22 29.71
CA ARG A 506 -12.45 6.60 29.25
C ARG A 506 -11.12 7.12 29.77
N VAL A 507 -10.37 7.80 28.91
CA VAL A 507 -9.09 8.42 29.25
C VAL A 507 -9.26 9.78 29.93
N MET A 508 -10.45 10.40 29.78
CA MET A 508 -10.83 11.63 30.45
C MET A 508 -12.33 11.67 30.71
N LYS A 509 -12.76 12.54 31.63
CA LYS A 509 -14.18 12.77 31.90
C LYS A 509 -14.88 13.38 30.69
N PRO A 510 -16.16 13.02 30.43
CA PRO A 510 -16.95 13.62 29.35
C PRO A 510 -17.00 15.15 29.38
N GLN A 511 -17.00 15.71 30.61
CA GLN A 511 -16.98 17.15 30.81
C GLN A 511 -15.69 17.79 30.31
N THR A 512 -14.53 17.21 30.59
CA THR A 512 -13.23 17.68 30.11
C THR A 512 -13.16 17.63 28.58
N ALA A 513 -13.60 16.51 27.99
CA ALA A 513 -13.64 16.38 26.54
C ALA A 513 -14.50 17.45 25.87
N ARG A 514 -15.72 17.71 26.41
CA ARG A 514 -16.63 18.75 25.90
C ARG A 514 -16.03 20.14 26.07
N GLN A 515 -15.37 20.40 27.19
CA GLN A 515 -14.72 21.68 27.47
C GLN A 515 -13.62 21.97 26.43
N VAL A 516 -12.73 21.01 26.20
CA VAL A 516 -11.64 21.17 25.20
C VAL A 516 -12.21 21.32 23.79
N ARG A 517 -13.25 20.53 23.41
CA ARG A 517 -13.93 20.70 22.11
C ARG A 517 -14.47 22.12 21.92
N HIS A 518 -15.14 22.66 22.92
CA HIS A 518 -15.69 24.02 22.86
C HIS A 518 -14.57 25.06 22.70
N TRP A 519 -13.42 24.88 23.34
CA TRP A 519 -12.27 25.75 23.17
C TRP A 519 -11.63 25.62 21.79
N MET A 520 -11.76 24.47 21.12
CA MET A 520 -11.35 24.33 19.72
C MET A 520 -12.23 25.14 18.76
N GLU A 521 -13.50 25.36 19.09
CA GLU A 521 -14.38 26.24 18.33
C GLU A 521 -13.90 27.69 18.40
N ASP A 522 -13.43 28.15 19.56
CA ASP A 522 -12.91 29.48 19.77
C ASP A 522 -11.66 29.78 18.94
N THR A 523 -10.82 28.77 18.71
CA THR A 523 -9.65 28.88 17.81
C THR A 523 -10.08 29.35 16.40
N VAL A 524 -11.22 28.89 15.90
CA VAL A 524 -11.79 29.30 14.62
C VAL A 524 -12.60 30.59 14.76
N ALA A 525 -13.28 30.78 15.89
CA ALA A 525 -14.14 31.95 16.09
C ALA A 525 -13.34 33.26 16.20
N TYR A 526 -12.26 33.29 16.97
CA TYR A 526 -11.46 34.50 17.19
C TYR A 526 -9.95 34.27 17.34
N GLY A 527 -9.50 32.98 17.41
CA GLY A 527 -8.09 32.62 17.59
C GLY A 527 -7.33 32.43 16.28
N THR A 528 -6.32 31.56 16.30
CA THR A 528 -5.37 31.34 15.21
C THR A 528 -5.96 30.66 13.95
N GLY A 529 -7.21 30.20 13.99
CA GLY A 529 -7.92 29.51 12.89
C GLY A 529 -8.98 30.35 12.19
N GLN A 530 -9.03 31.67 12.37
CA GLN A 530 -10.10 32.55 11.88
C GLN A 530 -10.37 32.47 10.36
N SER A 531 -9.37 32.10 9.56
CA SER A 531 -9.53 31.92 8.12
C SER A 531 -10.53 30.83 7.74
N LEU A 532 -10.86 29.93 8.67
CA LEU A 532 -11.82 28.83 8.48
C LEU A 532 -13.29 29.24 8.69
N ARG A 533 -13.58 30.46 9.08
CA ARG A 533 -14.97 30.95 9.33
C ARG A 533 -15.87 30.90 8.08
N GLN A 534 -15.25 30.91 6.90
CA GLN A 534 -15.98 30.93 5.61
C GLN A 534 -16.16 29.53 5.02
N ALA A 535 -15.73 28.46 5.71
CA ALA A 535 -15.91 27.09 5.25
C ALA A 535 -17.41 26.72 5.18
N ALA A 536 -17.75 25.71 4.37
CA ALA A 536 -19.12 25.24 4.17
C ALA A 536 -19.79 24.77 5.48
N TRP A 537 -19.01 24.27 6.43
CA TRP A 537 -19.45 23.92 7.78
C TRP A 537 -18.82 24.83 8.82
N ARG A 538 -19.46 24.95 9.99
CA ARG A 538 -18.76 25.47 11.16
C ARG A 538 -17.72 24.44 11.58
N LEU A 539 -16.48 24.90 11.74
CA LEU A 539 -15.32 24.08 12.02
C LEU A 539 -14.73 24.41 13.39
N ALA A 540 -14.04 23.44 13.95
CA ALA A 540 -13.27 23.59 15.18
C ALA A 540 -11.89 22.93 15.01
N GLY A 541 -10.86 23.48 15.66
CA GLY A 541 -9.54 22.90 15.51
C GLY A 541 -8.45 23.60 16.29
N LYS A 542 -7.20 23.20 16.02
CA LYS A 542 -6.00 23.79 16.60
C LYS A 542 -4.89 23.80 15.56
N SER A 543 -4.29 24.97 15.36
CA SER A 543 -3.07 25.15 14.56
C SER A 543 -1.82 24.75 15.34
N GLY A 544 -0.79 24.31 14.64
CA GLY A 544 0.51 24.01 15.20
C GLY A 544 1.65 24.38 14.28
N THR A 545 2.76 24.78 14.89
CA THR A 545 4.04 25.00 14.21
C THR A 545 5.13 24.42 15.09
N ALA A 546 5.98 23.60 14.52
CA ALA A 546 7.11 23.00 15.22
C ALA A 546 8.38 23.13 14.38
N GLN A 547 9.54 23.22 15.05
CA GLN A 547 10.83 23.13 14.38
C GLN A 547 11.02 21.71 13.83
N ALA A 548 11.50 21.60 12.59
CA ALA A 548 11.70 20.32 11.93
C ALA A 548 12.91 19.56 12.51
N ASP A 549 13.93 20.28 12.99
CA ASP A 549 15.13 19.70 13.58
C ASP A 549 15.61 20.47 14.82
N ALA A 550 16.49 19.82 15.58
CA ALA A 550 17.09 20.37 16.79
C ALA A 550 18.20 21.41 16.49
N TYR A 551 18.68 21.51 15.25
CA TYR A 551 19.86 22.29 14.86
C TYR A 551 19.55 23.61 14.17
N GLY A 552 18.26 23.97 14.07
CA GLY A 552 17.84 25.29 13.60
C GLY A 552 18.02 25.50 12.09
N SER A 553 17.72 24.50 11.27
CA SER A 553 17.71 24.63 9.79
C SER A 553 16.78 25.73 9.26
N GLY A 554 15.97 26.35 10.14
CA GLY A 554 14.93 27.28 9.75
C GLY A 554 13.74 26.61 9.06
N ARG A 555 13.66 25.28 9.11
CA ARG A 555 12.55 24.50 8.55
C ARG A 555 11.53 24.21 9.63
N LEU A 556 10.25 24.20 9.23
CA LEU A 556 9.11 24.04 10.13
C LEU A 556 8.19 22.91 9.66
N HIS A 557 7.57 22.24 10.61
CA HIS A 557 6.35 21.46 10.35
C HIS A 557 5.15 22.32 10.71
N THR A 558 4.20 22.45 9.79
CA THR A 558 2.97 23.19 10.05
C THR A 558 1.81 22.22 10.11
N TRP A 559 1.00 22.32 11.17
CA TRP A 559 -0.08 21.41 11.47
C TRP A 559 -1.42 22.14 11.57
N PHE A 560 -2.49 21.42 11.24
CA PHE A 560 -3.82 21.74 11.71
C PHE A 560 -4.57 20.44 12.02
N VAL A 561 -5.15 20.36 13.23
CA VAL A 561 -6.00 19.25 13.63
C VAL A 561 -7.35 19.78 14.04
N GLY A 562 -8.43 19.09 13.71
CA GLY A 562 -9.75 19.59 14.02
C GLY A 562 -10.86 18.66 13.57
N TYR A 563 -12.07 19.18 13.61
CA TYR A 563 -13.27 18.43 13.27
C TYR A 563 -14.34 19.31 12.64
N GLY A 564 -15.30 18.66 12.00
CA GLY A 564 -16.51 19.29 11.46
C GLY A 564 -17.57 18.26 11.05
N PRO A 565 -18.82 18.75 10.87
CA PRO A 565 -19.36 20.03 11.34
C PRO A 565 -19.44 20.11 12.88
N VAL A 566 -19.41 21.30 13.44
CA VAL A 566 -19.48 21.51 14.92
C VAL A 566 -20.78 20.99 15.51
N GLU A 567 -21.88 21.22 14.85
CA GLU A 567 -23.25 20.88 15.31
C GLU A 567 -23.45 19.37 15.47
N LYS A 568 -22.85 18.59 14.55
CA LYS A 568 -22.90 17.12 14.56
C LYS A 568 -21.57 16.60 14.05
N PRO A 569 -20.56 16.50 14.91
CA PRO A 569 -19.22 16.10 14.52
C PRO A 569 -19.20 14.77 13.77
N LYS A 570 -18.65 14.78 12.56
CA LYS A 570 -18.63 13.63 11.67
C LYS A 570 -17.24 13.18 11.30
N TYR A 571 -16.33 14.15 11.14
CA TYR A 571 -14.96 13.87 10.74
C TYR A 571 -13.96 14.50 11.69
N ALA A 572 -12.96 13.71 12.10
CA ALA A 572 -11.76 14.19 12.77
C ALA A 572 -10.60 14.17 11.75
N VAL A 573 -9.93 15.31 11.58
CA VAL A 573 -8.94 15.50 10.51
C VAL A 573 -7.64 16.05 11.06
N SER A 574 -6.53 15.49 10.55
CA SER A 574 -5.17 15.99 10.77
C SER A 574 -4.52 16.31 9.43
N VAL A 575 -3.94 17.50 9.32
CA VAL A 575 -3.15 17.96 8.17
C VAL A 575 -1.77 18.37 8.65
N VAL A 576 -0.72 17.88 8.00
CA VAL A 576 0.66 18.30 8.26
C VAL A 576 1.41 18.57 6.97
N PHE A 577 2.12 19.69 6.93
CA PHE A 577 3.16 20.01 5.95
C PHE A 577 4.51 19.87 6.64
N GLU A 578 5.40 19.10 6.04
CA GLU A 578 6.73 18.84 6.56
C GLU A 578 7.78 19.72 5.86
N ASP A 579 8.80 20.11 6.61
CA ASP A 579 9.99 20.79 6.10
C ASP A 579 9.68 22.09 5.31
N GLU A 580 8.71 22.86 5.77
CA GLU A 580 8.36 24.16 5.18
C GLU A 580 9.39 25.23 5.56
N PRO A 581 9.70 26.18 4.67
CA PRO A 581 10.53 27.35 5.03
C PRO A 581 9.88 28.19 6.12
N ALA A 582 10.69 28.77 7.01
CA ALA A 582 10.19 29.73 7.99
C ALA A 582 9.51 30.94 7.29
N GLY A 583 8.43 31.42 7.86
CA GLY A 583 7.62 32.52 7.28
C GLY A 583 6.64 32.09 6.20
N THR A 584 6.53 30.78 5.92
CA THR A 584 5.49 30.26 5.02
C THR A 584 4.09 30.49 5.62
N SER A 585 3.12 30.82 4.79
CA SER A 585 1.72 31.00 5.20
C SER A 585 1.14 29.70 5.78
N HIS A 586 0.04 29.82 6.55
CA HIS A 586 -0.63 28.70 7.23
C HIS A 586 -1.31 27.72 6.26
N ARG A 587 -0.52 27.03 5.43
CA ARG A 587 -1.00 26.09 4.41
C ARG A 587 -1.79 24.92 5.00
N ALA A 588 -1.38 24.44 6.17
CA ALA A 588 -2.08 23.34 6.84
C ALA A 588 -3.52 23.75 7.20
N THR A 589 -3.73 24.98 7.69
CA THR A 589 -5.07 25.53 7.97
C THR A 589 -5.88 25.67 6.68
N ALA A 590 -5.28 26.21 5.62
CA ALA A 590 -5.96 26.38 4.33
C ALA A 590 -6.38 25.03 3.72
N LEU A 591 -5.49 24.03 3.74
CA LEU A 591 -5.80 22.69 3.24
C LEU A 591 -6.86 22.00 4.10
N PHE A 592 -6.81 22.16 5.44
CA PHE A 592 -7.86 21.65 6.32
C PHE A 592 -9.24 22.19 5.93
N GLY A 593 -9.37 23.50 5.68
CA GLY A 593 -10.61 24.11 5.20
C GLY A 593 -11.09 23.49 3.88
N LYS A 594 -10.19 23.37 2.88
CA LYS A 594 -10.53 22.73 1.61
C LYS A 594 -10.99 21.28 1.77
N VAL A 595 -10.31 20.51 2.63
CA VAL A 595 -10.70 19.11 2.94
C VAL A 595 -12.10 19.06 3.52
N MET A 596 -12.42 19.95 4.46
CA MET A 596 -13.77 20.01 5.05
C MET A 596 -14.84 20.43 4.04
N ASP A 597 -14.54 21.34 3.12
CA ASP A 597 -15.46 21.73 2.04
C ASP A 597 -15.68 20.57 1.05
N LEU A 598 -14.65 19.81 0.71
CA LEU A 598 -14.78 18.60 -0.12
C LEU A 598 -15.65 17.53 0.57
N LEU A 599 -15.48 17.32 1.87
CA LEU A 599 -16.30 16.40 2.64
C LEU A 599 -17.76 16.88 2.70
N ALA A 600 -18.00 18.18 2.85
CA ALA A 600 -19.34 18.77 2.82
C ALA A 600 -20.02 18.58 1.46
N ALA A 601 -19.29 18.82 0.38
CA ALA A 601 -19.79 18.63 -0.99
C ALA A 601 -20.13 17.14 -1.25
N HIS A 602 -19.28 16.22 -0.81
CA HIS A 602 -19.51 14.79 -0.95
C HIS A 602 -20.77 14.33 -0.20
N GLU A 603 -20.98 14.80 1.02
CA GLU A 603 -22.21 14.50 1.79
C GLU A 603 -23.48 15.03 1.12
N ASN A 604 -23.42 16.22 0.53
CA ASN A 604 -24.56 16.86 -0.15
C ASN A 604 -24.87 16.22 -1.51
N SER A 605 -23.91 15.56 -2.15
CA SER A 605 -24.11 14.91 -3.45
C SER A 605 -25.02 13.68 -3.41
N GLY A 606 -25.37 13.19 -2.22
CA GLY A 606 -26.39 12.14 -2.03
C GLY A 606 -26.07 10.80 -2.70
N LEU A 607 -24.80 10.52 -3.01
CA LEU A 607 -24.40 9.20 -3.52
C LEU A 607 -24.81 8.13 -2.50
N PRO A 608 -25.65 7.15 -2.89
CA PRO A 608 -26.20 6.21 -1.95
C PRO A 608 -25.07 5.40 -1.30
N ARG A 609 -24.92 5.55 0.01
CA ARG A 609 -24.17 4.58 0.81
C ARG A 609 -24.89 3.24 0.59
N ARG A 610 -24.29 2.31 -0.14
CA ARG A 610 -24.78 0.92 -0.15
C ARG A 610 -24.68 0.42 1.28
N SER A 611 -25.82 0.42 1.98
CA SER A 611 -25.94 -0.21 3.29
C SER A 611 -25.55 -1.67 3.11
N THR A 612 -24.44 -2.06 3.63
CA THR A 612 -24.11 -3.47 3.86
C THR A 612 -25.11 -4.00 4.90
N ARG A 613 -26.24 -4.58 4.42
CA ARG A 613 -27.05 -5.49 5.21
C ARG A 613 -26.44 -6.86 5.21
#